data_9147bbddc23a5a16e993eb2b1a0af48d
#
_entry.id   9147bbddc23a5a16e993eb2b1a0af48d
#
_cell.length_a   1.000
_cell.length_b   1.000
_cell.length_c   1.000
_cell.angle_alpha   90.00
_cell.angle_beta   90.00
_cell.angle_gamma   90.00
#
_symmetry.space_group_name_H-M   'P 1'
#
loop_
_entity.id
_entity.type
_entity.pdbx_description
1 polymer ?
#
loop_
_entity_poly.entity_id
_entity_poly.type
_entity_poly.pdbx_seq_one_letter_code
_entity_poly.pdbx_strand_id
1 'polypeptide(L)'
;MQGKIMLRRILHSKQFIMGLTLVLILCFIAIFADQLAPHDPNEYHPDARLQAPEWFSRGLDGYIFGADSTGRDILSRMIIGAKSSMQVALFSTFLSLIIGTVLGIIAGFKGGILDAIIMRSTEVTMAVPTMTLGVVIMAIFGTSIINLLIVMVISYWMN
;
A
#
# COMPACT_ATOMS: atom_id res chain seq x y z
N MET A 1 -21.79 22.72 -20.08
CA MET A 1 -20.76 22.86 -21.10
C MET A 1 -19.33 22.90 -20.50
N GLN A 2 -19.11 23.56 -19.35
CA GLN A 2 -17.82 23.68 -18.68
C GLN A 2 -17.18 22.34 -18.26
N GLY A 3 -17.96 21.36 -17.77
CA GLY A 3 -17.42 20.07 -17.33
C GLY A 3 -16.74 19.24 -18.45
N LYS A 4 -17.26 19.28 -19.67
CA LYS A 4 -16.64 18.59 -20.81
C LYS A 4 -15.29 19.20 -21.22
N ILE A 5 -15.17 20.53 -21.10
CA ILE A 5 -13.94 21.26 -21.41
C ILE A 5 -12.87 20.96 -20.34
N MET A 6 -13.28 20.93 -19.07
CA MET A 6 -12.39 20.62 -17.95
C MET A 6 -11.88 19.17 -18.01
N LEU A 7 -12.77 18.21 -18.25
CA LEU A 7 -12.40 16.80 -18.43
C LEU A 7 -11.42 16.61 -19.60
N ARG A 8 -11.65 17.28 -20.73
CA ARG A 8 -10.76 17.20 -21.89
C ARG A 8 -9.38 17.80 -21.61
N ARG A 9 -9.29 18.89 -20.83
CA ARG A 9 -8.00 19.47 -20.40
C ARG A 9 -7.22 18.53 -19.47
N ILE A 10 -7.91 17.88 -18.52
CA ILE A 10 -7.31 16.92 -17.61
C ILE A 10 -6.75 15.72 -18.39
N LEU A 11 -7.56 15.14 -19.28
CA LEU A 11 -7.18 13.99 -20.09
C LEU A 11 -6.06 14.27 -21.11
N HIS A 12 -5.77 15.53 -21.44
CA HIS A 12 -4.64 15.92 -22.32
C HIS A 12 -3.43 16.42 -21.54
N SER A 13 -3.50 16.48 -20.22
CA SER A 13 -2.36 16.85 -19.38
C SER A 13 -1.34 15.71 -19.35
N LYS A 14 -0.09 15.98 -19.78
CA LYS A 14 1.01 14.99 -19.75
C LYS A 14 1.23 14.43 -18.36
N GLN A 15 1.13 15.25 -17.33
CA GLN A 15 1.29 14.86 -15.94
C GLN A 15 0.19 13.89 -15.50
N PHE A 16 -1.07 14.17 -15.87
CA PHE A 16 -2.20 13.29 -15.58
C PHE A 16 -2.06 11.93 -16.28
N ILE A 17 -1.73 11.94 -17.58
CA ILE A 17 -1.53 10.70 -18.35
C ILE A 17 -0.40 9.88 -17.73
N MET A 18 0.72 10.50 -17.42
CA MET A 18 1.87 9.81 -16.80
C MET A 18 1.51 9.20 -15.44
N GLY A 19 0.84 9.97 -14.57
CA GLY A 19 0.39 9.48 -13.27
C GLY A 19 -0.62 8.34 -13.40
N LEU A 20 -1.60 8.47 -14.29
CA LEU A 20 -2.60 7.44 -14.56
C LEU A 20 -1.94 6.16 -15.09
N THR A 21 -0.99 6.29 -16.03
CA THR A 21 -0.27 5.14 -16.59
C THR A 21 0.49 4.39 -15.50
N LEU A 22 1.20 5.10 -14.61
CA LEU A 22 1.92 4.48 -13.49
C LEU A 22 0.97 3.73 -12.56
N VAL A 23 -0.16 4.34 -12.20
CA VAL A 23 -1.17 3.69 -11.36
C VAL A 23 -1.74 2.44 -12.02
N LEU A 24 -2.06 2.52 -13.34
CA LEU A 24 -2.57 1.37 -14.07
C LEU A 24 -1.55 0.23 -14.18
N ILE A 25 -0.25 0.54 -14.36
CA ILE A 25 0.82 -0.45 -14.36
C ILE A 25 0.90 -1.13 -12.98
N LEU A 26 0.88 -0.37 -11.90
CA LEU A 26 0.92 -0.93 -10.54
C LEU A 26 -0.31 -1.79 -10.24
N CYS A 27 -1.50 -1.36 -10.64
CA CYS A 27 -2.72 -2.15 -10.52
C CYS A 27 -2.62 -3.46 -11.32
N PHE A 28 -2.12 -3.39 -12.56
CA PHE A 28 -1.92 -4.57 -13.39
C PHE A 28 -0.95 -5.55 -12.74
N ILE A 29 0.22 -5.08 -12.28
CA ILE A 29 1.19 -5.91 -11.56
C ILE A 29 0.56 -6.53 -10.30
N ALA A 30 -0.20 -5.77 -9.53
CA ALA A 30 -0.81 -6.27 -8.30
C ALA A 30 -1.89 -7.33 -8.56
N ILE A 31 -2.69 -7.18 -9.63
CA ILE A 31 -3.76 -8.12 -9.99
C ILE A 31 -3.17 -9.43 -10.53
N PHE A 32 -2.14 -9.32 -11.38
CA PHE A 32 -1.52 -10.47 -12.04
C PHE A 32 -0.23 -10.93 -11.37
N ALA A 33 0.01 -10.52 -10.11
CA ALA A 33 1.26 -10.77 -9.40
C ALA A 33 1.65 -12.26 -9.36
N ASP A 34 0.68 -13.14 -9.09
CA ASP A 34 0.92 -14.59 -8.98
C ASP A 34 1.28 -15.24 -10.31
N GLN A 35 0.85 -14.64 -11.44
CA GLN A 35 1.19 -15.10 -12.79
C GLN A 35 2.47 -14.48 -13.33
N LEU A 36 2.80 -13.27 -12.84
CA LEU A 36 3.98 -12.52 -13.27
C LEU A 36 5.25 -12.91 -12.50
N ALA A 37 5.12 -13.47 -11.29
CA ALA A 37 6.25 -13.89 -10.48
C ALA A 37 6.88 -15.15 -11.10
N PRO A 38 8.18 -15.12 -11.50
CA PRO A 38 8.83 -16.28 -12.09
C PRO A 38 9.01 -17.45 -11.11
N HIS A 39 9.22 -17.12 -9.82
CA HIS A 39 9.47 -18.11 -8.75
C HIS A 39 8.56 -17.84 -7.55
N ASP A 40 8.43 -18.83 -6.65
CA ASP A 40 7.79 -18.58 -5.35
C ASP A 40 8.65 -17.58 -4.55
N PRO A 41 8.08 -16.43 -4.11
CA PRO A 41 8.83 -15.40 -3.38
C PRO A 41 9.37 -15.86 -2.02
N ASN A 42 8.85 -16.98 -1.49
CA ASN A 42 9.24 -17.53 -0.20
C ASN A 42 10.15 -18.77 -0.33
N GLU A 43 10.29 -19.33 -1.52
CA GLU A 43 11.12 -20.49 -1.75
C GLU A 43 12.59 -20.17 -1.48
N TYR A 44 13.24 -21.05 -0.73
CA TYR A 44 14.63 -20.89 -0.28
C TYR A 44 15.57 -21.75 -1.11
N HIS A 45 16.47 -21.08 -1.83
CA HIS A 45 17.50 -21.74 -2.65
C HIS A 45 18.90 -21.41 -2.13
N PRO A 46 19.49 -22.23 -1.26
CA PRO A 46 20.82 -21.99 -0.69
C PRO A 46 21.90 -21.76 -1.76
N ASP A 47 21.80 -22.47 -2.88
CA ASP A 47 22.77 -22.42 -3.98
C ASP A 47 22.68 -21.12 -4.80
N ALA A 48 21.53 -20.45 -4.74
CA ALA A 48 21.28 -19.15 -5.41
C ALA A 48 21.60 -17.95 -4.52
N ARG A 49 22.16 -18.16 -3.35
CA ARG A 49 22.39 -17.14 -2.36
C ARG A 49 23.30 -16.02 -2.87
N LEU A 50 22.82 -14.74 -2.81
CA LEU A 50 23.54 -13.54 -3.26
C LEU A 50 24.00 -13.63 -4.73
N GLN A 51 23.29 -14.38 -5.56
CA GLN A 51 23.57 -14.43 -6.99
C GLN A 51 23.27 -13.09 -7.65
N ALA A 52 24.18 -12.71 -8.56
CA ALA A 52 24.01 -11.49 -9.35
C ALA A 52 22.84 -11.63 -10.33
N PRO A 53 22.28 -10.50 -10.83
CA PRO A 53 21.31 -10.52 -11.91
C PRO A 53 21.78 -11.30 -13.14
N GLU A 54 20.85 -11.92 -13.83
CA GLU A 54 21.10 -12.78 -15.00
C GLU A 54 21.97 -12.13 -16.09
N TRP A 55 21.84 -10.82 -16.30
CA TRP A 55 22.65 -10.06 -17.30
C TRP A 55 24.12 -9.86 -16.90
N PHE A 56 24.55 -10.25 -15.71
CA PHE A 56 25.96 -10.25 -15.33
C PHE A 56 26.63 -11.60 -15.68
N SER A 57 27.93 -11.59 -15.94
CA SER A 57 28.70 -12.77 -16.28
C SER A 57 28.70 -13.88 -15.21
N ARG A 58 28.29 -13.56 -13.99
CA ARG A 58 28.14 -14.51 -12.86
C ARG A 58 26.67 -14.62 -12.43
N GLY A 59 25.73 -14.15 -13.25
CA GLY A 59 24.30 -14.23 -12.97
C GLY A 59 23.81 -15.68 -13.09
N LEU A 60 22.79 -16.01 -12.30
CA LEU A 60 22.11 -17.30 -12.39
C LEU A 60 20.94 -17.16 -13.37
N ASP A 61 20.87 -18.10 -14.30
CA ASP A 61 19.82 -18.16 -15.31
C ASP A 61 18.44 -18.28 -14.65
N GLY A 62 17.49 -17.47 -15.11
CA GLY A 62 16.15 -17.38 -14.54
C GLY A 62 16.00 -16.40 -13.37
N TYR A 63 17.08 -15.84 -12.81
CA TYR A 63 17.04 -14.83 -11.74
C TYR A 63 17.28 -13.43 -12.31
N ILE A 64 16.27 -12.84 -12.93
CA ILE A 64 16.37 -11.56 -13.68
C ILE A 64 17.04 -10.46 -12.84
N PHE A 65 16.65 -10.26 -11.59
CA PHE A 65 17.28 -9.28 -10.67
C PHE A 65 18.20 -9.93 -9.63
N GLY A 66 18.53 -11.22 -9.83
CA GLY A 66 19.34 -11.97 -8.90
C GLY A 66 18.57 -12.43 -7.67
N ALA A 67 19.29 -12.91 -6.67
CA ALA A 67 18.73 -13.47 -5.46
C ALA A 67 19.24 -12.75 -4.19
N ASP A 68 18.41 -12.76 -3.16
CA ASP A 68 18.71 -12.14 -1.87
C ASP A 68 19.70 -12.99 -1.03
N SER A 69 19.98 -12.53 0.21
CA SER A 69 20.84 -13.21 1.15
C SER A 69 20.37 -14.60 1.57
N THR A 70 19.14 -14.96 1.25
CA THR A 70 18.53 -16.28 1.51
C THR A 70 18.29 -17.08 0.25
N GLY A 71 18.71 -16.58 -0.92
CA GLY A 71 18.57 -17.25 -2.22
C GLY A 71 17.18 -17.11 -2.85
N ARG A 72 16.34 -16.18 -2.36
CA ARG A 72 15.00 -15.95 -2.90
C ARG A 72 15.07 -14.97 -4.07
N ASP A 73 14.26 -15.20 -5.10
CA ASP A 73 14.21 -14.34 -6.28
C ASP A 73 13.73 -12.93 -5.94
N ILE A 74 14.56 -11.93 -6.24
CA ILE A 74 14.27 -10.52 -5.95
C ILE A 74 13.09 -10.02 -6.78
N LEU A 75 13.00 -10.39 -8.08
CA LEU A 75 11.90 -9.95 -8.93
C LEU A 75 10.54 -10.47 -8.44
N SER A 76 10.44 -11.77 -8.14
CA SER A 76 9.21 -12.36 -7.60
C SER A 76 8.78 -11.70 -6.30
N ARG A 77 9.73 -11.41 -5.41
CA ARG A 77 9.47 -10.69 -4.16
C ARG A 77 8.99 -9.27 -4.37
N MET A 78 9.54 -8.54 -5.35
CA MET A 78 9.08 -7.19 -5.70
C MET A 78 7.64 -7.21 -6.23
N ILE A 79 7.31 -8.16 -7.11
CA ILE A 79 5.98 -8.31 -7.70
C ILE A 79 4.93 -8.65 -6.62
N ILE A 80 5.21 -9.64 -5.78
CA ILE A 80 4.29 -10.03 -4.69
C ILE A 80 4.24 -8.96 -3.59
N GLY A 81 5.35 -8.26 -3.34
CA GLY A 81 5.39 -7.10 -2.46
C GLY A 81 4.51 -5.95 -2.96
N ALA A 82 4.48 -5.69 -4.27
CA ALA A 82 3.58 -4.71 -4.89
C ALA A 82 2.10 -5.09 -4.69
N LYS A 83 1.73 -6.37 -4.85
CA LYS A 83 0.37 -6.89 -4.55
C LYS A 83 -0.02 -6.63 -3.09
N SER A 84 0.84 -7.00 -2.15
CA SER A 84 0.58 -6.80 -0.71
C SER A 84 0.45 -5.33 -0.35
N SER A 85 1.34 -4.47 -0.88
CA SER A 85 1.29 -3.03 -0.68
C SER A 85 0.01 -2.41 -1.23
N MET A 86 -0.42 -2.82 -2.43
CA MET A 86 -1.65 -2.35 -3.06
C MET A 86 -2.88 -2.77 -2.25
N GLN A 87 -2.93 -4.01 -1.78
CA GLN A 87 -4.01 -4.51 -0.93
C GLN A 87 -4.13 -3.68 0.35
N VAL A 88 -3.01 -3.48 1.07
CA VAL A 88 -3.00 -2.67 2.29
C VAL A 88 -3.46 -1.23 1.99
N ALA A 89 -2.94 -0.61 0.94
CA ALA A 89 -3.29 0.76 0.57
C ALA A 89 -4.78 0.90 0.24
N LEU A 90 -5.32 0.03 -0.62
CA LEU A 90 -6.72 0.10 -1.04
C LEU A 90 -7.69 -0.16 0.11
N PHE A 91 -7.47 -1.25 0.87
CA PHE A 91 -8.36 -1.60 1.98
C PHE A 91 -8.30 -0.57 3.11
N SER A 92 -7.11 -0.10 3.50
CA SER A 92 -6.99 0.92 4.54
C SER A 92 -7.64 2.23 4.12
N THR A 93 -7.41 2.70 2.89
CA THR A 93 -8.01 3.93 2.37
C THR A 93 -9.53 3.82 2.31
N PHE A 94 -10.07 2.70 1.81
CA PHE A 94 -11.51 2.50 1.70
C PHE A 94 -12.18 2.48 3.08
N LEU A 95 -11.62 1.75 4.05
CA LEU A 95 -12.16 1.69 5.40
C LEU A 95 -12.04 3.06 6.11
N SER A 96 -10.89 3.74 5.98
CA SER A 96 -10.70 5.07 6.54
C SER A 96 -11.68 6.09 5.96
N LEU A 97 -11.92 6.04 4.64
CA LEU A 97 -12.90 6.91 3.98
C LEU A 97 -14.31 6.70 4.53
N ILE A 98 -14.75 5.45 4.69
CA ILE A 98 -16.08 5.14 5.26
C ILE A 98 -16.18 5.67 6.68
N ILE A 99 -15.21 5.33 7.54
CA ILE A 99 -15.24 5.73 8.96
C ILE A 99 -15.18 7.25 9.07
N GLY A 100 -14.24 7.90 8.41
CA GLY A 100 -14.08 9.35 8.45
C GLY A 100 -15.31 10.09 7.92
N THR A 101 -15.89 9.63 6.79
CA THR A 101 -17.12 10.21 6.25
C THR A 101 -18.29 10.07 7.20
N VAL A 102 -18.52 8.89 7.76
CA VAL A 102 -19.62 8.64 8.71
C VAL A 102 -19.46 9.51 9.96
N LEU A 103 -18.27 9.53 10.55
CA LEU A 103 -18.00 10.33 11.75
C LEU A 103 -18.08 11.82 11.45
N GLY A 104 -17.56 12.29 10.29
CA GLY A 104 -17.65 13.68 9.86
C GLY A 104 -19.09 14.14 9.62
N ILE A 105 -19.93 13.30 9.02
CA ILE A 105 -21.36 13.58 8.85
C ILE A 105 -22.05 13.68 10.21
N ILE A 106 -21.79 12.76 11.12
CA ILE A 106 -22.38 12.77 12.47
C ILE A 106 -21.98 14.04 13.24
N ALA A 107 -20.68 14.39 13.21
CA ALA A 107 -20.17 15.61 13.84
C ALA A 107 -20.84 16.88 13.26
N GLY A 108 -20.85 17.00 11.93
CA GLY A 108 -21.42 18.16 11.26
C GLY A 108 -22.95 18.32 11.42
N PHE A 109 -23.69 17.20 11.43
CA PHE A 109 -25.16 17.25 11.59
C PHE A 109 -25.62 17.46 13.02
N LYS A 110 -25.00 16.77 14.00
CA LYS A 110 -25.47 16.83 15.40
C LYS A 110 -24.81 17.95 16.19
N GLY A 111 -23.57 18.32 15.86
CA GLY A 111 -22.83 19.34 16.58
C GLY A 111 -22.64 19.06 18.08
N GLY A 112 -22.34 20.11 18.86
CA GLY A 112 -22.33 20.05 20.32
C GLY A 112 -21.33 19.03 20.89
N ILE A 113 -21.79 18.23 21.85
CA ILE A 113 -20.94 17.26 22.57
C ILE A 113 -20.40 16.16 21.66
N LEU A 114 -21.17 15.68 20.69
CA LEU A 114 -20.72 14.64 19.76
C LEU A 114 -19.62 15.14 18.85
N ASP A 115 -19.74 16.33 18.31
CA ASP A 115 -18.69 16.99 17.54
C ASP A 115 -17.43 17.15 18.39
N ALA A 116 -17.55 17.67 19.61
CA ALA A 116 -16.44 17.83 20.53
C ALA A 116 -15.70 16.52 20.82
N ILE A 117 -16.43 15.40 21.00
CA ILE A 117 -15.84 14.06 21.25
C ILE A 117 -15.09 13.58 20.01
N ILE A 118 -15.70 13.70 18.81
CA ILE A 118 -15.07 13.25 17.57
C ILE A 118 -13.82 14.08 17.29
N MET A 119 -13.88 15.40 17.42
CA MET A 119 -12.72 16.29 17.24
C MET A 119 -11.60 15.95 18.24
N ARG A 120 -11.95 15.70 19.51
CA ARG A 120 -10.96 15.33 20.53
C ARG A 120 -10.30 13.98 20.24
N SER A 121 -11.08 13.03 19.73
CA SER A 121 -10.53 11.72 19.29
C SER A 121 -9.55 11.90 18.11
N THR A 122 -9.84 12.78 17.17
CA THR A 122 -8.94 13.13 16.07
C THR A 122 -7.63 13.73 16.60
N GLU A 123 -7.69 14.71 17.52
CA GLU A 123 -6.50 15.32 18.13
C GLU A 123 -5.62 14.27 18.83
N VAL A 124 -6.23 13.38 19.62
CA VAL A 124 -5.51 12.30 20.33
C VAL A 124 -4.85 11.34 19.33
N THR A 125 -5.55 10.98 18.26
CA THR A 125 -4.99 10.07 17.24
C THR A 125 -3.84 10.73 16.49
N MET A 126 -3.93 12.01 16.15
CA MET A 126 -2.85 12.77 15.50
C MET A 126 -1.62 12.96 16.40
N ALA A 127 -1.79 12.97 17.71
CA ALA A 127 -0.69 13.11 18.66
C ALA A 127 0.24 11.87 18.70
N VAL A 128 -0.26 10.70 18.26
CA VAL A 128 0.52 9.45 18.25
C VAL A 128 1.13 9.22 16.88
N PRO A 129 2.46 9.18 16.73
CA PRO A 129 3.09 8.84 15.46
C PRO A 129 2.65 7.46 14.97
N THR A 130 2.18 7.35 13.72
CA THR A 130 1.68 6.10 13.12
C THR A 130 2.69 4.94 13.24
N MET A 131 3.98 5.22 13.07
CA MET A 131 5.03 4.20 13.21
C MET A 131 5.10 3.64 14.63
N THR A 132 4.99 4.50 15.66
CA THR A 132 4.99 4.07 17.06
C THR A 132 3.78 3.20 17.37
N LEU A 133 2.58 3.61 16.92
CA LEU A 133 1.36 2.82 17.03
C LEU A 133 1.51 1.45 16.34
N GLY A 134 2.10 1.43 15.15
CA GLY A 134 2.38 0.21 14.40
C GLY A 134 3.28 -0.76 15.16
N VAL A 135 4.40 -0.27 15.69
CA VAL A 135 5.34 -1.10 16.47
C VAL A 135 4.65 -1.70 17.70
N VAL A 136 3.89 -0.89 18.46
CA VAL A 136 3.18 -1.36 19.66
C VAL A 136 2.14 -2.42 19.31
N ILE A 137 1.29 -2.17 18.32
CA ILE A 137 0.26 -3.13 17.90
C ILE A 137 0.89 -4.45 17.41
N MET A 138 1.94 -4.37 16.60
CA MET A 138 2.62 -5.57 16.10
C MET A 138 3.38 -6.33 17.19
N ALA A 139 3.90 -5.63 18.21
CA ALA A 139 4.55 -6.27 19.34
C ALA A 139 3.57 -7.05 20.23
N ILE A 140 2.34 -6.53 20.40
CA ILE A 140 1.32 -7.16 21.27
C ILE A 140 0.54 -8.26 20.52
N PHE A 141 0.10 -7.98 19.30
CA PHE A 141 -0.81 -8.85 18.54
C PHE A 141 -0.12 -9.67 17.43
N GLY A 142 1.19 -9.48 17.27
CA GLY A 142 1.98 -10.15 16.24
C GLY A 142 1.98 -9.43 14.89
N THR A 143 2.93 -9.82 14.04
CA THR A 143 3.11 -9.26 12.69
C THR A 143 2.15 -9.92 11.72
N SER A 144 1.10 -9.21 11.31
CA SER A 144 0.16 -9.67 10.28
C SER A 144 -0.32 -8.51 9.40
N ILE A 145 -0.78 -8.82 8.19
CA ILE A 145 -1.38 -7.83 7.28
C ILE A 145 -2.63 -7.20 7.92
N ILE A 146 -3.41 -7.98 8.68
CA ILE A 146 -4.60 -7.48 9.36
C ILE A 146 -4.23 -6.44 10.43
N ASN A 147 -3.21 -6.71 11.24
CA ASN A 147 -2.74 -5.77 12.25
C ASN A 147 -2.21 -4.48 11.62
N LEU A 148 -1.51 -4.60 10.48
CA LEU A 148 -1.06 -3.45 9.69
C LEU A 148 -2.25 -2.62 9.17
N LEU A 149 -3.29 -3.27 8.64
CA LEU A 149 -4.52 -2.60 8.20
C LEU A 149 -5.21 -1.85 9.35
N ILE A 150 -5.31 -2.46 10.53
CA ILE A 150 -5.89 -1.82 11.73
C ILE A 150 -5.10 -0.55 12.07
N VAL A 151 -3.77 -0.62 12.11
CA VAL A 151 -2.91 0.55 12.36
C VAL A 151 -3.17 1.65 11.35
N MET A 152 -3.21 1.31 10.06
CA MET A 152 -3.44 2.28 8.99
C MET A 152 -4.83 2.92 9.09
N VAL A 153 -5.88 2.13 9.32
CA VAL A 153 -7.23 2.65 9.47
C VAL A 153 -7.34 3.58 10.67
N ILE A 154 -6.82 3.17 11.83
CA ILE A 154 -6.82 4.01 13.04
C ILE A 154 -6.06 5.31 12.82
N SER A 155 -4.96 5.29 12.07
CA SER A 155 -4.13 6.47 11.83
C SER A 155 -4.65 7.41 10.76
N TYR A 156 -5.50 6.94 9.83
CA TYR A 156 -5.88 7.72 8.63
C TYR A 156 -7.37 8.01 8.49
N TRP A 157 -8.25 7.52 9.38
CA TRP A 157 -9.70 7.75 9.30
C TRP A 157 -10.09 9.24 9.39
N MET A 158 -9.22 10.08 9.94
CA MET A 158 -9.45 11.50 10.17
C MET A 158 -8.99 12.41 9.01
N ASN A 159 -8.24 11.88 8.02
CA ASN A 159 -7.78 12.62 6.84
C ASN A 159 -8.82 12.51 5.69
#